data_ba0ac5aae5559d9cc9a458dfc51a4e97
#
_entry.id   ba0ac5aae5559d9cc9a458dfc51a4e97
#
_cell.length_a   1.000
_cell.length_b   1.000
_cell.length_c   1.000
_cell.angle_alpha   90.00
_cell.angle_beta   90.00
_cell.angle_gamma   90.00
#
_symmetry.space_group_name_H-M   'P 1'
#
loop_
_entity.id
_entity.type
_entity.pdbx_description
1 polymer ?
#
loop_
_entity_poly.entity_id
_entity_poly.type
_entity_poly.pdbx_seq_one_letter_code
_entity_poly.pdbx_strand_id
1 'polypeptide(L)'
;MEYDGFPLSADQYERLTTDDLMQLLTEGLSDNPALAEKEPKFVLAICHMLNDKAQINAEVRRRRTFAIISHPDAGKTTLTENLLLRGGAIHLAGQVKARGDRRRARSDWMKIEQERGISVTSAVMTFEYKGVICNLLDTPGHEDFSEDTYRTLTAADSAIMVIDAAKGIEAQTLKLFEVCRLRDVPIITFINKIDREGQDPFDLMQEVSDKLALDTAPMTWPVGQGNRLKGIYDLTQNEFISYKQGETPENTGLSVTSNEITRFLSDDELTTLKEETELAQGACSPFDLELYRAGALTPVFFGTALRELGVDELLDAVASFAPPPRPQPSSARDISPDEKKVSGFVFKVQANMDQNHRDRIAFMRLCSGKFKRGMKLKLSSSGKSIGVHNPILFFAQDRELVDEAWPGDIIGIPNHGTIRVGDTLTENEDLIFTGIPNFAPEILQRVRLDDPMKAKHLRRALESLAEEGVTQVFKPQLGANWVVGVVGRLQLEVLAQRIEAEYDIKVAFEQAPYETARWVDSDDAAELKRFLDGNVASMAEDRDGAPVFMAKSAWEVGYTEEKWPKIRFSAIRERAPAAA
;
A
#
# COMPACT_ATOMS: atom_id res chain seq x y z
N MET A 1 9.52 4.43 36.53
CA MET A 1 9.28 4.85 37.90
C MET A 1 8.43 3.75 38.52
N GLU A 2 8.93 3.08 39.56
CA GLU A 2 8.12 2.16 40.36
C GLU A 2 7.25 3.02 41.28
N TYR A 3 5.96 2.85 41.20
CA TYR A 3 5.02 3.47 42.11
C TYR A 3 4.67 2.43 43.16
N ASP A 4 5.23 2.60 44.38
CA ASP A 4 4.90 1.76 45.53
C ASP A 4 3.40 1.83 45.82
N GLY A 5 2.70 0.71 45.66
CA GLY A 5 1.29 0.57 45.98
C GLY A 5 0.34 0.33 44.78
N PHE A 6 0.83 0.25 43.53
CA PHE A 6 0.02 -0.01 42.37
C PHE A 6 0.27 -1.38 41.74
N PRO A 7 -0.80 -2.07 41.24
CA PRO A 7 -0.70 -3.46 40.82
C PRO A 7 0.01 -3.69 39.47
N LEU A 8 0.34 -2.63 38.71
CA LEU A 8 0.90 -2.72 37.38
C LEU A 8 2.26 -2.03 37.26
N SER A 9 3.13 -2.55 36.39
CA SER A 9 4.39 -1.90 36.03
C SER A 9 4.15 -0.68 35.11
N ALA A 10 5.14 0.22 35.01
CA ALA A 10 5.04 1.38 34.10
C ALA A 10 4.71 0.97 32.65
N ASP A 11 5.33 -0.12 32.16
CA ASP A 11 5.06 -0.67 30.82
C ASP A 11 3.63 -1.20 30.67
N GLN A 12 3.03 -1.74 31.73
CA GLN A 12 1.65 -2.21 31.71
C GLN A 12 0.66 -1.04 31.67
N TYR A 13 0.93 0.05 32.41
CA TYR A 13 0.09 1.27 32.35
C TYR A 13 0.12 1.92 30.96
N GLU A 14 1.26 1.92 30.28
CA GLU A 14 1.38 2.49 28.93
C GLU A 14 0.55 1.72 27.89
N ARG A 15 0.24 0.44 28.16
CA ARG A 15 -0.57 -0.42 27.27
C ARG A 15 -2.08 -0.33 27.50
N LEU A 16 -2.53 0.26 28.59
CA LEU A 16 -3.95 0.39 28.90
C LEU A 16 -4.64 1.30 27.89
N THR A 17 -5.88 0.98 27.58
CA THR A 17 -6.72 1.85 26.73
C THR A 17 -7.07 3.15 27.46
N THR A 18 -7.59 4.12 26.74
CA THR A 18 -8.11 5.36 27.36
C THR A 18 -9.20 5.05 28.37
N ASP A 19 -10.08 4.09 28.05
CA ASP A 19 -11.18 3.68 28.92
C ASP A 19 -10.66 2.98 30.18
N ASP A 20 -9.68 2.09 30.06
CA ASP A 20 -9.02 1.44 31.22
C ASP A 20 -8.37 2.47 32.14
N LEU A 21 -7.66 3.46 31.58
CA LEU A 21 -7.04 4.54 32.36
C LEU A 21 -8.06 5.44 33.04
N MET A 22 -9.17 5.75 32.37
CA MET A 22 -10.29 6.50 32.94
C MET A 22 -10.97 5.71 34.04
N GLN A 23 -11.17 4.40 33.84
CA GLN A 23 -11.75 3.52 34.84
C GLN A 23 -10.85 3.44 36.08
N LEU A 24 -9.56 3.21 35.92
CA LEU A 24 -8.59 3.17 37.01
C LEU A 24 -8.56 4.49 37.81
N LEU A 25 -8.60 5.63 37.11
CA LEU A 25 -8.64 6.94 37.78
C LEU A 25 -9.94 7.13 38.54
N THR A 26 -11.07 6.75 37.92
CA THR A 26 -12.41 6.90 38.51
C THR A 26 -12.61 5.98 39.71
N GLU A 27 -12.27 4.71 39.59
CA GLU A 27 -12.32 3.74 40.68
C GLU A 27 -11.36 4.13 41.82
N GLY A 28 -10.11 4.47 41.47
CA GLY A 28 -9.12 4.89 42.46
C GLY A 28 -9.53 6.13 43.25
N LEU A 29 -10.14 7.13 42.60
CA LEU A 29 -10.67 8.33 43.26
C LEU A 29 -11.98 8.04 44.02
N SER A 30 -12.81 7.11 43.55
CA SER A 30 -14.04 6.69 44.21
C SER A 30 -13.77 5.91 45.49
N ASP A 31 -12.83 4.96 45.43
CA ASP A 31 -12.46 4.11 46.57
C ASP A 31 -11.60 4.86 47.59
N ASN A 32 -10.81 5.83 47.15
CA ASN A 32 -9.99 6.67 47.99
C ASN A 32 -10.02 8.14 47.54
N PRO A 33 -11.02 8.93 47.95
CA PRO A 33 -11.11 10.34 47.57
C PRO A 33 -9.89 11.21 47.91
N ALA A 34 -9.10 10.77 48.92
CA ALA A 34 -7.86 11.45 49.29
C ALA A 34 -6.66 11.03 48.41
N LEU A 35 -6.85 10.20 47.37
CA LEU A 35 -5.79 9.72 46.48
C LEU A 35 -5.07 10.89 45.79
N ALA A 36 -5.81 11.90 45.36
CA ALA A 36 -5.24 13.07 44.71
C ALA A 36 -4.31 13.88 45.66
N GLU A 37 -4.62 13.90 46.95
CA GLU A 37 -3.80 14.57 47.95
C GLU A 37 -2.62 13.71 48.43
N LYS A 38 -2.82 12.38 48.56
CA LYS A 38 -1.80 11.44 49.01
C LYS A 38 -0.78 11.08 47.96
N GLU A 39 -1.25 10.89 46.70
CA GLU A 39 -0.44 10.48 45.56
C GLU A 39 -0.58 11.41 44.34
N PRO A 40 -0.30 12.72 44.51
CA PRO A 40 -0.54 13.70 43.42
C PRO A 40 0.31 13.41 42.18
N LYS A 41 1.48 12.80 42.33
CA LYS A 41 2.35 12.44 41.21
C LYS A 41 1.75 11.32 40.34
N PHE A 42 1.06 10.36 40.95
CA PHE A 42 0.38 9.28 40.22
C PHE A 42 -0.81 9.78 39.45
N VAL A 43 -1.70 10.55 40.09
CA VAL A 43 -2.85 11.16 39.43
C VAL A 43 -2.40 12.03 38.26
N LEU A 44 -1.35 12.84 38.47
CA LEU A 44 -0.76 13.67 37.42
C LEU A 44 -0.20 12.82 36.27
N ALA A 45 0.47 11.70 36.56
CA ALA A 45 1.00 10.78 35.54
C ALA A 45 -0.11 10.15 34.70
N ILE A 46 -1.20 9.68 35.32
CA ILE A 46 -2.36 9.15 34.58
C ILE A 46 -3.01 10.25 33.72
N CYS A 47 -3.19 11.46 34.27
CA CYS A 47 -3.71 12.59 33.50
C CYS A 47 -2.82 12.93 32.29
N HIS A 48 -1.49 12.87 32.43
CA HIS A 48 -0.57 13.07 31.31
C HIS A 48 -0.71 11.94 30.27
N MET A 49 -0.80 10.67 30.71
CA MET A 49 -0.99 9.53 29.79
C MET A 49 -2.31 9.65 29.03
N LEU A 50 -3.41 10.04 29.72
CA LEU A 50 -4.70 10.29 29.09
C LEU A 50 -4.63 11.41 28.06
N ASN A 51 -3.95 12.51 28.38
CA ASN A 51 -3.76 13.62 27.46
C ASN A 51 -2.93 13.24 26.23
N ASP A 52 -1.82 12.51 26.44
CA ASP A 52 -0.98 12.00 25.35
C ASP A 52 -1.79 11.05 24.44
N LYS A 53 -2.56 10.12 25.02
CA LYS A 53 -3.44 9.22 24.26
C LYS A 53 -4.55 9.97 23.54
N ALA A 54 -5.18 10.95 24.16
CA ALA A 54 -6.20 11.77 23.52
C ALA A 54 -5.63 12.52 22.31
N GLN A 55 -4.40 13.04 22.41
CA GLN A 55 -3.72 13.69 21.30
C GLN A 55 -3.41 12.70 20.17
N ILE A 56 -2.88 11.50 20.51
CA ILE A 56 -2.60 10.45 19.52
C ILE A 56 -3.91 10.05 18.82
N ASN A 57 -4.97 9.77 19.57
CA ASN A 57 -6.26 9.39 19.01
C ASN A 57 -6.87 10.47 18.10
N ALA A 58 -6.75 11.74 18.47
CA ALA A 58 -7.21 12.85 17.64
C ALA A 58 -6.46 12.89 16.30
N GLU A 59 -5.14 12.71 16.32
CA GLU A 59 -4.32 12.69 15.13
C GLU A 59 -4.53 11.43 14.28
N VAL A 60 -4.70 10.25 14.91
CA VAL A 60 -5.05 8.99 14.22
C VAL A 60 -6.36 9.13 13.46
N ARG A 61 -7.40 9.71 14.09
CA ARG A 61 -8.72 9.90 13.45
C ARG A 61 -8.68 10.81 12.22
N ARG A 62 -7.71 11.72 12.14
CA ARG A 62 -7.51 12.62 11.01
C ARG A 62 -6.78 11.97 9.82
N ARG A 63 -6.27 10.74 9.93
CA ARG A 63 -5.45 10.11 8.89
C ARG A 63 -6.21 9.07 8.10
N ARG A 64 -5.97 9.09 6.79
CA ARG A 64 -6.44 8.08 5.83
C ARG A 64 -5.28 7.64 4.98
N THR A 65 -4.91 6.37 5.09
CA THR A 65 -3.86 5.80 4.26
C THR A 65 -4.49 4.83 3.29
N PHE A 66 -4.50 5.18 2.03
CA PHE A 66 -5.18 4.39 1.01
C PHE A 66 -4.34 4.17 -0.23
N ALA A 67 -4.52 3.02 -0.85
CA ALA A 67 -3.86 2.66 -2.10
C ALA A 67 -4.82 2.80 -3.28
N ILE A 68 -4.29 3.08 -4.47
CA ILE A 68 -5.05 3.00 -5.72
C ILE A 68 -4.60 1.77 -6.48
N ILE A 69 -5.53 0.86 -6.74
CA ILE A 69 -5.30 -0.39 -7.45
C ILE A 69 -6.13 -0.43 -8.75
N SER A 70 -5.57 -1.01 -9.78
CA SER A 70 -6.28 -1.14 -11.07
C SER A 70 -5.56 -2.09 -12.01
N HIS A 71 -6.27 -2.54 -13.04
CA HIS A 71 -5.65 -3.06 -14.24
C HIS A 71 -4.87 -1.96 -15.00
N PRO A 72 -3.83 -2.28 -15.79
CA PRO A 72 -3.17 -1.33 -16.69
C PRO A 72 -4.18 -0.60 -17.58
N ASP A 73 -3.95 0.67 -17.83
CA ASP A 73 -4.79 1.55 -18.64
C ASP A 73 -6.21 1.84 -18.13
N ALA A 74 -6.60 1.38 -16.93
CA ALA A 74 -7.89 1.74 -16.34
C ALA A 74 -8.02 3.24 -15.98
N GLY A 75 -6.91 3.99 -16.04
CA GLY A 75 -6.87 5.44 -15.76
C GLY A 75 -6.41 5.80 -14.37
N LYS A 76 -5.69 4.90 -13.69
CA LYS A 76 -5.16 5.07 -12.35
C LYS A 76 -4.33 6.35 -12.21
N THR A 77 -3.28 6.54 -13.02
CA THR A 77 -2.40 7.71 -12.97
C THR A 77 -3.17 9.02 -13.15
N THR A 78 -4.15 9.05 -14.06
CA THR A 78 -5.01 10.22 -14.24
C THR A 78 -5.87 10.51 -13.02
N LEU A 79 -6.42 9.46 -12.39
CA LEU A 79 -7.19 9.60 -11.15
C LEU A 79 -6.29 10.10 -10.01
N THR A 80 -5.11 9.52 -9.83
CA THR A 80 -4.12 9.94 -8.84
C THR A 80 -3.81 11.43 -8.96
N GLU A 81 -3.52 11.91 -10.17
CA GLU A 81 -3.22 13.32 -10.40
C GLU A 81 -4.39 14.24 -10.08
N ASN A 82 -5.62 13.82 -10.41
CA ASN A 82 -6.80 14.62 -10.10
C ASN A 82 -7.15 14.64 -8.61
N LEU A 83 -6.97 13.53 -7.90
CA LEU A 83 -7.09 13.52 -6.43
C LEU A 83 -6.09 14.47 -5.77
N LEU A 84 -4.84 14.50 -6.25
CA LEU A 84 -3.81 15.43 -5.77
C LEU A 84 -4.13 16.88 -6.11
N LEU A 85 -4.69 17.14 -7.30
CA LEU A 85 -5.13 18.48 -7.71
C LEU A 85 -6.25 18.99 -6.81
N ARG A 86 -7.28 18.16 -6.57
CA ARG A 86 -8.41 18.49 -5.70
C ARG A 86 -8.01 18.61 -4.23
N GLY A 87 -7.04 17.80 -3.79
CA GLY A 87 -6.43 17.93 -2.48
C GLY A 87 -5.47 19.12 -2.33
N GLY A 88 -5.30 19.94 -3.39
CA GLY A 88 -4.42 21.12 -3.36
C GLY A 88 -2.92 20.80 -3.31
N ALA A 89 -2.56 19.52 -3.45
CA ALA A 89 -1.17 19.07 -3.42
C ALA A 89 -0.39 19.43 -4.69
N ILE A 90 -1.08 19.60 -5.81
CA ILE A 90 -0.51 20.05 -7.09
C ILE A 90 -1.37 21.16 -7.69
N HIS A 91 -0.75 22.07 -8.44
CA HIS A 91 -1.46 23.21 -9.04
C HIS A 91 -2.02 22.94 -10.45
N LEU A 92 -1.55 21.88 -11.12
CA LEU A 92 -1.98 21.48 -12.47
C LEU A 92 -1.81 19.97 -12.62
N ALA A 93 -2.87 19.26 -12.98
CA ALA A 93 -2.79 17.88 -13.41
C ALA A 93 -2.03 17.78 -14.74
N GLY A 94 -1.10 16.84 -14.85
CA GLY A 94 -0.40 16.56 -16.11
C GLY A 94 -1.36 15.83 -17.05
N GLN A 95 -1.84 16.51 -18.09
CA GLN A 95 -2.62 15.82 -19.13
C GLN A 95 -1.72 14.82 -19.86
N VAL A 96 -1.96 13.54 -19.67
CA VAL A 96 -1.39 12.47 -20.50
C VAL A 96 -2.00 12.55 -21.90
N LYS A 97 -1.53 13.48 -22.74
CA LYS A 97 -1.87 13.48 -24.17
C LYS A 97 -0.62 13.26 -25.00
N ALA A 98 -0.70 12.18 -25.80
CA ALA A 98 0.21 11.88 -26.87
C ALA A 98 0.25 13.01 -27.91
N ARG A 99 1.50 13.33 -28.33
CA ARG A 99 1.94 14.22 -29.42
C ARG A 99 2.13 15.70 -29.08
N GLY A 100 3.39 16.04 -28.80
CA GLY A 100 3.94 17.40 -28.79
C GLY A 100 3.83 18.08 -27.42
N ASP A 101 4.96 18.41 -26.80
CA ASP A 101 5.16 18.97 -25.45
C ASP A 101 4.57 18.12 -24.31
N ARG A 102 5.40 17.18 -23.87
CA ARG A 102 5.07 16.23 -22.81
C ARG A 102 5.11 16.93 -21.44
N ARG A 103 3.97 17.34 -20.92
CA ARG A 103 3.76 17.44 -19.48
C ARG A 103 3.68 16.02 -18.93
N ARG A 104 4.66 15.65 -18.10
CA ARG A 104 4.84 14.28 -17.58
C ARG A 104 4.02 14.10 -16.31
N ALA A 105 3.43 12.92 -16.13
CA ALA A 105 2.81 12.53 -14.88
C ALA A 105 3.85 12.64 -13.75
N ARG A 106 3.45 13.22 -12.61
CA ARG A 106 4.38 13.44 -11.48
C ARG A 106 4.64 12.20 -10.65
N SER A 107 3.73 11.23 -10.72
CA SER A 107 3.91 9.89 -10.13
C SER A 107 5.00 9.09 -10.86
N ASP A 108 5.20 9.32 -12.17
CA ASP A 108 6.13 8.56 -13.00
C ASP A 108 7.45 9.35 -13.17
N TRP A 109 8.39 9.15 -12.26
CA TRP A 109 9.66 9.89 -12.22
C TRP A 109 10.81 9.19 -12.94
N MET A 110 10.73 7.85 -13.15
CA MET A 110 11.75 7.11 -13.86
C MET A 110 11.65 7.35 -15.37
N LYS A 111 12.81 7.40 -16.04
CA LYS A 111 12.87 7.58 -17.50
C LYS A 111 12.09 6.49 -18.25
N ILE A 112 12.16 5.25 -17.78
CA ILE A 112 11.45 4.12 -18.36
C ILE A 112 9.93 4.23 -18.19
N GLU A 113 9.45 4.71 -17.05
CA GLU A 113 8.03 4.99 -16.80
C GLU A 113 7.51 6.03 -17.81
N GLN A 114 8.30 7.10 -17.99
CA GLN A 114 7.96 8.19 -18.90
C GLN A 114 8.02 7.80 -20.37
N GLU A 115 8.95 6.93 -20.77
CA GLU A 115 9.10 6.45 -22.15
C GLU A 115 7.99 5.46 -22.53
N ARG A 116 7.56 4.62 -21.60
CA ARG A 116 6.55 3.57 -21.84
C ARG A 116 5.14 3.97 -21.41
N GLY A 117 4.99 5.00 -20.57
CA GLY A 117 3.70 5.45 -20.05
C GLY A 117 3.08 4.46 -19.05
N ILE A 118 3.91 3.73 -18.29
CA ILE A 118 3.49 2.78 -17.27
C ILE A 118 4.21 3.08 -15.95
N SER A 119 3.49 2.99 -14.84
CA SER A 119 4.11 3.07 -13.50
C SER A 119 4.81 1.76 -13.18
N VAL A 120 6.08 1.84 -12.79
CA VAL A 120 6.95 0.69 -12.47
C VAL A 120 7.09 0.54 -10.96
N THR A 121 7.10 1.65 -10.23
CA THR A 121 7.27 1.67 -8.78
C THR A 121 6.11 2.38 -8.11
N SER A 122 5.77 1.95 -6.87
CA SER A 122 4.78 2.66 -6.06
C SER A 122 5.29 4.05 -5.68
N ALA A 123 4.40 5.03 -5.65
CA ALA A 123 4.67 6.37 -5.15
C ALA A 123 3.87 6.64 -3.87
N VAL A 124 4.43 7.45 -2.98
CA VAL A 124 3.77 7.89 -1.74
C VAL A 124 3.57 9.39 -1.83
N MET A 125 2.36 9.84 -1.57
CA MET A 125 2.01 11.26 -1.63
C MET A 125 1.07 11.61 -0.48
N THR A 126 1.41 12.66 0.26
CA THR A 126 0.61 13.15 1.40
C THR A 126 -0.02 14.50 1.06
N PHE A 127 -1.27 14.70 1.43
CA PHE A 127 -1.97 15.97 1.31
C PHE A 127 -3.07 16.09 2.36
N GLU A 128 -3.54 17.32 2.59
CA GLU A 128 -4.66 17.58 3.50
C GLU A 128 -5.92 17.90 2.70
N TYR A 129 -7.04 17.26 3.07
CA TYR A 129 -8.33 17.49 2.46
C TYR A 129 -9.44 17.55 3.53
N LYS A 130 -10.17 18.67 3.61
CA LYS A 130 -11.27 18.88 4.58
C LYS A 130 -10.88 18.51 6.03
N GLY A 131 -9.65 18.84 6.44
CA GLY A 131 -9.14 18.58 7.79
C GLY A 131 -8.67 17.14 8.02
N VAL A 132 -8.66 16.29 6.98
CA VAL A 132 -8.16 14.93 6.97
C VAL A 132 -6.81 14.89 6.26
N ILE A 133 -5.83 14.20 6.85
CA ILE A 133 -4.52 13.96 6.24
C ILE A 133 -4.60 12.66 5.43
N CYS A 134 -4.47 12.79 4.14
CA CYS A 134 -4.52 11.70 3.17
C CYS A 134 -3.10 11.25 2.81
N ASN A 135 -2.78 9.99 3.06
CA ASN A 135 -1.57 9.33 2.58
C ASN A 135 -1.96 8.42 1.41
N LEU A 136 -1.73 8.90 0.20
CA LEU A 136 -2.04 8.18 -1.03
C LEU A 136 -0.85 7.33 -1.45
N LEU A 137 -1.11 6.04 -1.70
CA LEU A 137 -0.17 5.07 -2.20
C LEU A 137 -0.55 4.73 -3.66
N ASP A 138 0.16 5.32 -4.61
CA ASP A 138 -0.02 4.99 -6.02
C ASP A 138 0.75 3.73 -6.36
N THR A 139 0.06 2.64 -6.77
CA THR A 139 0.68 1.34 -7.03
C THR A 139 0.92 1.10 -8.51
N PRO A 140 1.91 0.28 -8.91
CA PRO A 140 2.03 -0.14 -10.31
C PRO A 140 0.78 -0.87 -10.78
N GLY A 141 0.32 -0.59 -12.00
CA GLY A 141 -0.83 -1.29 -12.59
C GLY A 141 -0.45 -2.60 -13.30
N HIS A 142 0.81 -2.74 -13.73
CA HIS A 142 1.27 -3.89 -14.52
C HIS A 142 1.58 -5.11 -13.63
N GLU A 143 1.15 -6.31 -14.07
CA GLU A 143 1.31 -7.56 -13.29
C GLU A 143 2.76 -7.90 -12.98
N ASP A 144 3.72 -7.55 -13.83
CA ASP A 144 5.14 -7.76 -13.62
C ASP A 144 5.67 -7.07 -12.34
N PHE A 145 4.95 -6.05 -11.83
CA PHE A 145 5.30 -5.30 -10.62
C PHE A 145 4.35 -5.58 -9.45
N SER A 146 3.61 -6.68 -9.50
CA SER A 146 2.62 -7.05 -8.48
C SER A 146 3.22 -7.18 -7.08
N GLU A 147 4.47 -7.62 -6.94
CA GLU A 147 5.15 -7.75 -5.65
C GLU A 147 5.30 -6.40 -4.93
N ASP A 148 5.64 -5.31 -5.65
CA ASP A 148 5.68 -3.95 -5.09
C ASP A 148 4.28 -3.48 -4.68
N THR A 149 3.26 -3.80 -5.49
CA THR A 149 1.86 -3.53 -5.16
C THR A 149 1.43 -4.26 -3.89
N TYR A 150 1.75 -5.54 -3.74
CA TYR A 150 1.41 -6.33 -2.55
C TYR A 150 2.05 -5.78 -1.29
N ARG A 151 3.33 -5.39 -1.34
CA ARG A 151 4.04 -4.75 -0.23
C ARG A 151 3.43 -3.40 0.11
N THR A 152 3.06 -2.61 -0.89
CA THR A 152 2.45 -1.30 -0.70
C THR A 152 1.06 -1.42 -0.06
N LEU A 153 0.26 -2.42 -0.45
CA LEU A 153 -1.03 -2.71 0.16
C LEU A 153 -0.93 -3.08 1.65
N THR A 154 0.23 -3.59 2.11
CA THR A 154 0.42 -3.82 3.55
C THR A 154 0.43 -2.53 4.36
N ALA A 155 0.80 -1.42 3.73
CA ALA A 155 0.84 -0.12 4.36
C ALA A 155 -0.48 0.67 4.24
N ALA A 156 -1.48 0.13 3.54
CA ALA A 156 -2.77 0.78 3.34
C ALA A 156 -3.82 0.32 4.34
N ASP A 157 -4.73 1.23 4.74
CA ASP A 157 -5.90 0.91 5.56
C ASP A 157 -7.18 0.74 4.72
N SER A 158 -7.18 1.26 3.49
CA SER A 158 -8.25 1.12 2.49
C SER A 158 -7.68 1.15 1.08
N ALA A 159 -8.48 0.81 0.07
CA ALA A 159 -8.07 0.90 -1.32
C ALA A 159 -9.17 1.50 -2.19
N ILE A 160 -8.76 2.20 -3.25
CA ILE A 160 -9.63 2.58 -4.37
C ILE A 160 -9.35 1.60 -5.51
N MET A 161 -10.35 0.86 -5.93
CA MET A 161 -10.28 -0.03 -7.09
C MET A 161 -10.85 0.67 -8.31
N VAL A 162 -9.99 0.91 -9.32
CA VAL A 162 -10.39 1.58 -10.56
C VAL A 162 -10.69 0.55 -11.63
N ILE A 163 -11.91 0.59 -12.15
CA ILE A 163 -12.42 -0.30 -13.21
C ILE A 163 -12.70 0.52 -14.46
N ASP A 164 -12.29 0.05 -15.62
CA ASP A 164 -12.65 0.64 -16.92
C ASP A 164 -14.09 0.25 -17.29
N ALA A 165 -14.98 1.21 -17.49
CA ALA A 165 -16.39 0.97 -17.81
C ALA A 165 -16.60 0.09 -19.06
N ALA A 166 -15.67 0.10 -20.02
CA ALA A 166 -15.77 -0.72 -21.23
C ALA A 166 -15.27 -2.15 -21.02
N LYS A 167 -14.32 -2.37 -20.11
CA LYS A 167 -13.67 -3.67 -19.91
C LYS A 167 -14.21 -4.47 -18.73
N GLY A 168 -14.75 -3.79 -17.71
CA GLY A 168 -15.17 -4.43 -16.47
C GLY A 168 -13.99 -4.94 -15.64
N ILE A 169 -14.19 -6.04 -14.92
CA ILE A 169 -13.18 -6.65 -14.03
C ILE A 169 -12.26 -7.56 -14.83
N GLU A 170 -11.00 -7.19 -14.92
CA GLU A 170 -9.93 -7.93 -15.57
C GLU A 170 -9.13 -8.80 -14.58
N ALA A 171 -8.37 -9.78 -15.07
CA ALA A 171 -7.68 -10.77 -14.24
C ALA A 171 -6.73 -10.14 -13.19
N GLN A 172 -6.05 -9.05 -13.53
CA GLN A 172 -5.17 -8.36 -12.60
C GLN A 172 -5.96 -7.69 -11.46
N THR A 173 -7.14 -7.15 -11.76
CA THR A 173 -8.04 -6.57 -10.74
C THR A 173 -8.45 -7.62 -9.71
N LEU A 174 -8.77 -8.85 -10.17
CA LEU A 174 -9.11 -9.96 -9.28
C LEU A 174 -7.93 -10.33 -8.34
N LYS A 175 -6.73 -10.45 -8.88
CA LYS A 175 -5.53 -10.75 -8.06
C LYS A 175 -5.30 -9.70 -6.98
N LEU A 176 -5.44 -8.42 -7.33
CA LEU A 176 -5.27 -7.31 -6.38
C LEU A 176 -6.39 -7.28 -5.33
N PHE A 177 -7.61 -7.60 -5.74
CA PHE A 177 -8.74 -7.74 -4.83
C PHE A 177 -8.51 -8.87 -3.80
N GLU A 178 -8.04 -10.05 -4.24
CA GLU A 178 -7.72 -11.15 -3.34
C GLU A 178 -6.70 -10.75 -2.26
N VAL A 179 -5.70 -9.95 -2.63
CA VAL A 179 -4.72 -9.42 -1.67
C VAL A 179 -5.37 -8.47 -0.66
N CYS A 180 -6.24 -7.57 -1.12
CA CYS A 180 -7.00 -6.68 -0.22
C CYS A 180 -7.87 -7.50 0.74
N ARG A 181 -8.56 -8.53 0.25
CA ARG A 181 -9.42 -9.42 1.04
C ARG A 181 -8.64 -10.19 2.10
N LEU A 182 -7.47 -10.73 1.75
CA LEU A 182 -6.60 -11.45 2.71
C LEU A 182 -6.08 -10.56 3.84
N ARG A 183 -6.19 -9.24 3.69
CA ARG A 183 -5.72 -8.24 4.64
C ARG A 183 -6.84 -7.41 5.26
N ASP A 184 -8.08 -7.79 5.00
CA ASP A 184 -9.27 -7.06 5.45
C ASP A 184 -9.22 -5.56 5.06
N VAL A 185 -8.62 -5.22 3.90
CA VAL A 185 -8.55 -3.86 3.37
C VAL A 185 -9.87 -3.55 2.65
N PRO A 186 -10.72 -2.65 3.19
CA PRO A 186 -11.97 -2.28 2.54
C PRO A 186 -11.72 -1.51 1.24
N ILE A 187 -12.60 -1.69 0.26
CA ILE A 187 -12.44 -1.20 -1.10
C ILE A 187 -13.56 -0.24 -1.45
N ILE A 188 -13.20 0.93 -2.00
CA ILE A 188 -14.09 1.83 -2.72
C ILE A 188 -13.91 1.54 -4.21
N THR A 189 -14.98 1.26 -4.93
CA THR A 189 -14.94 0.99 -6.37
C THR A 189 -15.21 2.26 -7.17
N PHE A 190 -14.33 2.60 -8.11
CA PHE A 190 -14.49 3.70 -9.05
C PHE A 190 -14.57 3.17 -10.49
N ILE A 191 -15.75 3.23 -11.08
CA ILE A 191 -15.98 2.86 -12.49
C ILE A 191 -15.67 4.08 -13.36
N ASN A 192 -14.51 4.01 -14.01
CA ASN A 192 -13.90 5.11 -14.75
C ASN A 192 -14.21 5.06 -16.25
N LYS A 193 -14.03 6.18 -16.91
CA LYS A 193 -14.16 6.35 -18.37
C LYS A 193 -15.59 6.25 -18.90
N ILE A 194 -16.58 6.67 -18.12
CA ILE A 194 -17.98 6.74 -18.60
C ILE A 194 -18.18 7.77 -19.75
N ASP A 195 -17.17 8.61 -20.03
CA ASP A 195 -17.12 9.49 -21.22
C ASP A 195 -16.87 8.73 -22.53
N ARG A 196 -16.74 7.40 -22.47
CA ARG A 196 -16.66 6.50 -23.62
C ARG A 196 -17.81 5.51 -23.58
N GLU A 197 -18.10 4.89 -24.71
CA GLU A 197 -19.05 3.78 -24.75
C GLU A 197 -18.52 2.64 -23.88
N GLY A 198 -19.34 2.15 -22.98
CA GLY A 198 -19.01 1.12 -22.00
C GLY A 198 -20.12 0.09 -21.84
N GLN A 199 -19.96 -0.80 -20.88
CA GLN A 199 -20.98 -1.75 -20.49
C GLN A 199 -22.12 -1.02 -19.74
N ASP A 200 -23.28 -1.67 -19.65
CA ASP A 200 -24.40 -1.16 -18.88
C ASP A 200 -24.01 -1.01 -17.39
N PRO A 201 -24.40 0.09 -16.71
CA PRO A 201 -24.08 0.28 -15.30
C PRO A 201 -24.56 -0.84 -14.39
N PHE A 202 -25.74 -1.41 -14.63
CA PHE A 202 -26.26 -2.55 -13.86
C PHE A 202 -25.45 -3.82 -14.08
N ASP A 203 -25.04 -4.08 -15.33
CA ASP A 203 -24.18 -5.23 -15.65
C ASP A 203 -22.82 -5.11 -14.95
N LEU A 204 -22.24 -3.90 -14.89
CA LEU A 204 -20.99 -3.64 -14.16
C LEU A 204 -21.15 -3.84 -12.65
N MET A 205 -22.25 -3.36 -12.06
CA MET A 205 -22.57 -3.57 -10.64
C MET A 205 -22.71 -5.06 -10.33
N GLN A 206 -23.43 -5.81 -11.19
CA GLN A 206 -23.60 -7.25 -11.06
C GLN A 206 -22.25 -7.99 -11.20
N GLU A 207 -21.42 -7.59 -12.18
CA GLU A 207 -20.09 -8.16 -12.37
C GLU A 207 -19.19 -7.97 -11.12
N VAL A 208 -19.23 -6.78 -10.50
CA VAL A 208 -18.52 -6.51 -9.24
C VAL A 208 -19.03 -7.45 -8.14
N SER A 209 -20.33 -7.55 -7.98
CA SER A 209 -20.93 -8.42 -6.96
C SER A 209 -20.57 -9.89 -7.17
N ASP A 210 -20.72 -10.41 -8.39
CA ASP A 210 -20.53 -11.83 -8.68
C ASP A 210 -19.04 -12.24 -8.61
N LYS A 211 -18.15 -11.45 -9.23
CA LYS A 211 -16.73 -11.81 -9.29
C LYS A 211 -15.97 -11.54 -8.00
N LEU A 212 -16.37 -10.53 -7.24
CA LEU A 212 -15.67 -10.16 -6.01
C LEU A 212 -16.38 -10.68 -4.76
N ALA A 213 -17.58 -11.20 -4.88
CA ALA A 213 -18.44 -11.61 -3.76
C ALA A 213 -18.56 -10.48 -2.71
N LEU A 214 -18.85 -9.26 -3.20
CA LEU A 214 -19.09 -8.05 -2.42
C LEU A 214 -20.47 -7.51 -2.72
N ASP A 215 -21.18 -7.07 -1.68
CA ASP A 215 -22.35 -6.24 -1.89
C ASP A 215 -21.95 -4.89 -2.49
N THR A 216 -22.73 -4.42 -3.47
CA THR A 216 -22.47 -3.15 -4.13
C THR A 216 -23.48 -2.09 -3.70
N ALA A 217 -22.99 -0.90 -3.32
CA ALA A 217 -23.83 0.25 -2.99
C ALA A 217 -23.52 1.39 -3.98
N PRO A 218 -24.42 1.70 -4.93
CA PRO A 218 -24.21 2.82 -5.84
C PRO A 218 -24.29 4.14 -5.08
N MET A 219 -23.23 4.95 -5.21
CA MET A 219 -23.13 6.27 -4.58
C MET A 219 -23.41 7.37 -5.62
N THR A 220 -22.91 7.19 -6.83
CA THR A 220 -23.22 8.04 -7.98
C THR A 220 -23.75 7.19 -9.13
N TRP A 221 -24.58 7.79 -9.99
CA TRP A 221 -25.16 7.11 -11.14
C TRP A 221 -24.89 7.90 -12.43
N PRO A 222 -24.46 7.28 -13.53
CA PRO A 222 -24.17 8.00 -14.76
C PRO A 222 -25.46 8.46 -15.45
N VAL A 223 -25.47 9.68 -15.94
CA VAL A 223 -26.57 10.24 -16.75
C VAL A 223 -26.15 10.22 -18.21
N GLY A 224 -26.44 9.11 -18.89
CA GLY A 224 -25.90 8.79 -20.20
C GLY A 224 -24.46 8.28 -20.15
N GLN A 225 -23.93 7.85 -21.30
CA GLN A 225 -22.57 7.37 -21.48
C GLN A 225 -21.99 7.80 -22.83
N GLY A 226 -20.67 7.81 -22.94
CA GLY A 226 -19.96 8.17 -24.17
C GLY A 226 -20.33 9.59 -24.66
N ASN A 227 -20.73 9.70 -25.90
CA ASN A 227 -21.13 10.98 -26.47
C ASN A 227 -22.46 11.53 -25.92
N ARG A 228 -23.24 10.70 -25.25
CA ARG A 228 -24.51 11.06 -24.59
C ARG A 228 -24.36 11.44 -23.12
N LEU A 229 -23.13 11.39 -22.57
CA LEU A 229 -22.89 11.72 -21.17
C LEU A 229 -23.27 13.17 -20.87
N LYS A 230 -24.19 13.36 -19.92
CA LYS A 230 -24.65 14.65 -19.41
C LYS A 230 -24.08 14.99 -18.04
N GLY A 231 -23.68 13.97 -17.30
CA GLY A 231 -23.17 14.12 -15.94
C GLY A 231 -23.33 12.84 -15.12
N ILE A 232 -23.31 13.01 -13.82
CA ILE A 232 -23.62 11.97 -12.84
C ILE A 232 -24.68 12.48 -11.87
N TYR A 233 -25.43 11.57 -11.29
CA TYR A 233 -26.37 11.86 -10.22
C TYR A 233 -25.81 11.30 -8.91
N ASP A 234 -25.60 12.18 -7.92
CA ASP A 234 -25.22 11.77 -6.57
C ASP A 234 -26.46 11.24 -5.85
N LEU A 235 -26.48 9.94 -5.58
CA LEU A 235 -27.57 9.24 -4.93
C LEU A 235 -27.67 9.54 -3.43
N THR A 236 -26.60 10.04 -2.82
CA THR A 236 -26.54 10.34 -1.38
C THR A 236 -27.04 11.76 -1.08
N GLN A 237 -26.65 12.72 -1.91
CA GLN A 237 -27.08 14.12 -1.79
C GLN A 237 -28.38 14.40 -2.57
N ASN A 238 -28.77 13.47 -3.46
CA ASN A 238 -29.86 13.64 -4.43
C ASN A 238 -29.66 14.87 -5.32
N GLU A 239 -28.45 15.02 -5.88
CA GLU A 239 -28.06 16.17 -6.69
C GLU A 239 -27.47 15.76 -8.04
N PHE A 240 -27.81 16.53 -9.06
CA PHE A 240 -27.25 16.34 -10.39
C PHE A 240 -25.97 17.15 -10.57
N ILE A 241 -24.90 16.47 -10.96
CA ILE A 241 -23.61 17.06 -11.33
C ILE A 241 -23.51 17.06 -12.83
N SER A 242 -23.61 18.27 -13.40
CA SER A 242 -23.63 18.43 -14.86
C SER A 242 -22.22 18.32 -15.45
N TYR A 243 -22.16 17.75 -16.65
CA TYR A 243 -20.95 17.67 -17.46
C TYR A 243 -21.20 18.18 -18.87
N LYS A 244 -20.35 19.10 -19.34
CA LYS A 244 -20.26 19.51 -20.72
C LYS A 244 -18.83 19.37 -21.22
N GLN A 245 -18.70 18.91 -22.45
CA GLN A 245 -17.37 18.69 -23.02
C GLN A 245 -16.57 20.00 -23.10
N GLY A 246 -15.42 20.03 -22.39
CA GLY A 246 -14.52 21.19 -22.34
C GLY A 246 -14.78 22.14 -21.18
N GLU A 247 -15.80 21.89 -20.37
CA GLU A 247 -16.09 22.63 -19.13
C GLU A 247 -15.75 21.75 -17.91
N THR A 248 -15.49 22.38 -16.77
CA THR A 248 -15.35 21.70 -15.48
C THR A 248 -16.73 21.22 -15.03
N PRO A 249 -16.88 19.99 -14.50
CA PRO A 249 -18.14 19.53 -13.93
C PRO A 249 -18.66 20.48 -12.86
N GLU A 250 -19.98 20.72 -12.84
CA GLU A 250 -20.64 21.64 -11.92
C GLU A 250 -21.73 20.92 -11.14
N ASN A 251 -21.65 20.96 -9.81
CA ASN A 251 -22.75 20.53 -8.98
C ASN A 251 -23.88 21.56 -9.07
N THR A 252 -25.02 21.15 -9.62
CA THR A 252 -26.16 22.04 -9.85
C THR A 252 -27.04 22.23 -8.61
N GLY A 253 -26.89 21.38 -7.58
CA GLY A 253 -27.79 21.35 -6.42
C GLY A 253 -29.24 20.94 -6.77
N LEU A 254 -29.47 20.40 -7.98
CA LEU A 254 -30.81 20.07 -8.46
C LEU A 254 -31.10 18.58 -8.30
N SER A 255 -32.23 18.26 -7.68
CA SER A 255 -32.74 16.90 -7.60
C SER A 255 -33.54 16.51 -8.85
N VAL A 256 -33.74 15.21 -9.07
CA VAL A 256 -34.59 14.66 -10.14
C VAL A 256 -36.06 15.13 -10.08
N THR A 257 -36.49 15.66 -8.92
CA THR A 257 -37.83 16.22 -8.72
C THR A 257 -37.90 17.72 -9.03
N SER A 258 -36.77 18.38 -9.22
CA SER A 258 -36.70 19.82 -9.52
C SER A 258 -37.10 20.10 -10.96
N ASN A 259 -38.02 21.05 -11.17
CA ASN A 259 -38.39 21.48 -12.54
C ASN A 259 -37.21 22.15 -13.28
N GLU A 260 -36.21 22.67 -12.56
CA GLU A 260 -35.06 23.35 -13.16
C GLU A 260 -34.06 22.39 -13.81
N ILE A 261 -34.12 21.10 -13.48
CA ILE A 261 -33.23 20.07 -14.06
C ILE A 261 -33.47 19.90 -15.58
N THR A 262 -34.68 20.28 -16.07
CA THR A 262 -35.02 20.28 -17.51
C THR A 262 -34.18 21.25 -18.35
N ARG A 263 -33.41 22.15 -17.71
CA ARG A 263 -32.41 22.98 -18.41
C ARG A 263 -31.19 22.18 -18.85
N PHE A 264 -30.95 21.02 -18.22
CA PHE A 264 -29.81 20.15 -18.46
C PHE A 264 -30.18 18.84 -19.14
N LEU A 265 -31.35 18.30 -18.83
CA LEU A 265 -31.85 17.02 -19.30
C LEU A 265 -33.18 17.19 -20.06
N SER A 266 -33.35 16.45 -21.16
CA SER A 266 -34.64 16.29 -21.80
C SER A 266 -35.60 15.48 -20.94
N ASP A 267 -36.90 15.53 -21.28
CA ASP A 267 -37.93 14.77 -20.55
C ASP A 267 -37.67 13.26 -20.59
N ASP A 268 -37.19 12.74 -21.72
CA ASP A 268 -36.83 11.33 -21.87
C ASP A 268 -35.60 10.96 -20.99
N GLU A 269 -34.54 11.79 -20.99
CA GLU A 269 -33.36 11.59 -20.16
C GLU A 269 -33.70 11.66 -18.66
N LEU A 270 -34.58 12.57 -18.29
CA LEU A 270 -35.04 12.69 -16.90
C LEU A 270 -35.90 11.50 -16.47
N THR A 271 -36.74 10.98 -17.34
CA THR A 271 -37.57 9.79 -17.11
C THR A 271 -36.66 8.59 -16.89
N THR A 272 -35.71 8.37 -17.81
CA THR A 272 -34.72 7.30 -17.74
C THR A 272 -33.92 7.40 -16.41
N LEU A 273 -33.43 8.60 -16.06
CA LEU A 273 -32.68 8.79 -14.82
C LEU A 273 -33.49 8.42 -13.57
N LYS A 274 -34.79 8.79 -13.53
CA LYS A 274 -35.67 8.43 -12.42
C LYS A 274 -35.86 6.92 -12.31
N GLU A 275 -36.15 6.26 -13.43
CA GLU A 275 -36.34 4.80 -13.47
C GLU A 275 -35.07 4.06 -13.06
N GLU A 276 -33.91 4.46 -13.60
CA GLU A 276 -32.63 3.85 -13.28
C GLU A 276 -32.21 4.06 -11.83
N THR A 277 -32.37 5.27 -11.28
CA THR A 277 -32.03 5.57 -9.87
C THR A 277 -32.95 4.84 -8.90
N GLU A 278 -34.26 4.76 -9.18
CA GLU A 278 -35.20 3.97 -8.38
C GLU A 278 -34.84 2.48 -8.42
N LEU A 279 -34.50 1.96 -9.61
CA LEU A 279 -34.08 0.57 -9.77
C LEU A 279 -32.76 0.30 -9.05
N ALA A 280 -31.76 1.16 -9.17
CA ALA A 280 -30.46 1.02 -8.52
C ALA A 280 -30.61 1.03 -6.99
N GLN A 281 -31.43 1.91 -6.43
CA GLN A 281 -31.72 1.95 -4.99
C GLN A 281 -32.54 0.76 -4.51
N GLY A 282 -33.38 0.18 -5.36
CA GLY A 282 -34.20 -0.99 -5.03
C GLY A 282 -33.50 -2.32 -5.19
N ALA A 283 -32.58 -2.44 -6.13
CA ALA A 283 -31.90 -3.68 -6.48
C ALA A 283 -30.55 -3.88 -5.77
N CYS A 284 -29.87 -2.77 -5.40
CA CYS A 284 -28.57 -2.81 -4.73
C CYS A 284 -28.69 -2.60 -3.22
N SER A 285 -27.67 -3.01 -2.48
CA SER A 285 -27.59 -2.77 -1.03
C SER A 285 -27.47 -1.27 -0.73
N PRO A 286 -28.20 -0.75 0.28
CA PRO A 286 -27.93 0.61 0.75
C PRO A 286 -26.51 0.67 1.34
N PHE A 287 -25.88 1.84 1.25
CA PHE A 287 -24.55 2.01 1.84
C PHE A 287 -24.62 1.85 3.36
N ASP A 288 -23.77 0.97 3.88
CA ASP A 288 -23.54 0.75 5.31
C ASP A 288 -22.05 0.86 5.61
N LEU A 289 -21.68 1.76 6.52
CA LEU A 289 -20.29 2.06 6.85
C LEU A 289 -19.58 0.89 7.54
N GLU A 290 -20.30 0.13 8.38
CA GLU A 290 -19.73 -1.00 9.12
C GLU A 290 -19.50 -2.19 8.17
N LEU A 291 -20.45 -2.47 7.26
CA LEU A 291 -20.27 -3.49 6.22
C LEU A 291 -19.15 -3.15 5.26
N TYR A 292 -19.01 -1.85 4.89
CA TYR A 292 -17.87 -1.39 4.10
C TYR A 292 -16.55 -1.63 4.82
N ARG A 293 -16.44 -1.23 6.08
CA ARG A 293 -15.21 -1.39 6.87
C ARG A 293 -14.88 -2.84 7.18
N ALA A 294 -15.89 -3.69 7.26
CA ALA A 294 -15.74 -5.14 7.37
C ALA A 294 -15.33 -5.83 6.04
N GLY A 295 -15.29 -5.09 4.92
CA GLY A 295 -14.94 -5.63 3.61
C GLY A 295 -16.03 -6.51 2.98
N ALA A 296 -17.29 -6.36 3.42
CA ALA A 296 -18.45 -7.08 2.89
C ALA A 296 -19.21 -6.28 1.82
N LEU A 297 -19.07 -4.95 1.82
CA LEU A 297 -19.73 -4.04 0.90
C LEU A 297 -18.73 -3.07 0.28
N THR A 298 -18.92 -2.74 -1.00
CA THR A 298 -18.17 -1.69 -1.69
C THR A 298 -19.08 -0.56 -2.14
N PRO A 299 -18.83 0.71 -1.74
CA PRO A 299 -19.47 1.86 -2.36
C PRO A 299 -18.93 2.04 -3.78
N VAL A 300 -19.82 2.23 -4.75
CA VAL A 300 -19.50 2.32 -6.18
C VAL A 300 -19.75 3.72 -6.69
N PHE A 301 -18.71 4.33 -7.25
CA PHE A 301 -18.74 5.63 -7.89
C PHE A 301 -18.52 5.50 -9.39
N PHE A 302 -19.39 6.11 -10.18
CA PHE A 302 -19.22 6.26 -11.62
C PHE A 302 -18.61 7.62 -11.92
N GLY A 303 -17.65 7.66 -12.86
CA GLY A 303 -17.02 8.91 -13.22
C GLY A 303 -16.07 8.81 -14.40
N THR A 304 -15.40 9.91 -14.68
CA THR A 304 -14.30 9.96 -15.63
C THR A 304 -13.17 10.82 -15.08
N ALA A 305 -12.07 10.17 -14.68
CA ALA A 305 -10.90 10.85 -14.17
C ALA A 305 -10.35 11.88 -15.19
N LEU A 306 -10.38 11.56 -16.49
CA LEU A 306 -9.89 12.47 -17.54
C LEU A 306 -10.67 13.80 -17.61
N ARG A 307 -11.92 13.79 -17.17
CA ARG A 307 -12.84 14.93 -17.21
C ARG A 307 -13.16 15.48 -15.83
N GLU A 308 -12.49 14.97 -14.80
CA GLU A 308 -12.65 15.38 -13.40
C GLU A 308 -14.08 15.14 -12.84
N LEU A 309 -14.91 14.34 -13.52
CA LEU A 309 -16.29 14.05 -13.12
C LEU A 309 -16.31 12.86 -12.14
N GLY A 310 -16.96 13.00 -10.99
CA GLY A 310 -17.03 11.97 -9.94
C GLY A 310 -15.79 11.89 -9.04
N VAL A 311 -14.80 12.78 -9.23
CA VAL A 311 -13.54 12.77 -8.47
C VAL A 311 -13.72 13.43 -7.11
N ASP A 312 -14.50 14.50 -7.03
CA ASP A 312 -14.78 15.20 -5.76
C ASP A 312 -15.60 14.29 -4.83
N GLU A 313 -16.61 13.61 -5.36
CA GLU A 313 -17.47 12.67 -4.64
C GLU A 313 -16.65 11.47 -4.12
N LEU A 314 -15.73 10.95 -4.95
CA LEU A 314 -14.81 9.90 -4.53
C LEU A 314 -13.88 10.36 -3.41
N LEU A 315 -13.32 11.56 -3.50
CA LEU A 315 -12.40 12.09 -2.49
C LEU A 315 -13.13 12.37 -1.17
N ASP A 316 -14.37 12.86 -1.24
CA ASP A 316 -15.24 13.02 -0.08
C ASP A 316 -15.56 11.68 0.60
N ALA A 317 -15.79 10.65 -0.19
CA ALA A 317 -15.99 9.29 0.31
C ALA A 317 -14.73 8.75 1.00
N VAL A 318 -13.55 8.94 0.42
CA VAL A 318 -12.28 8.53 1.06
C VAL A 318 -12.11 9.25 2.40
N ALA A 319 -12.32 10.56 2.45
CA ALA A 319 -12.18 11.32 3.68
C ALA A 319 -13.16 10.87 4.77
N SER A 320 -14.39 10.52 4.39
CA SER A 320 -15.49 10.21 5.32
C SER A 320 -15.59 8.73 5.68
N PHE A 321 -15.43 7.82 4.71
CA PHE A 321 -15.70 6.39 4.87
C PHE A 321 -14.45 5.58 5.19
N ALA A 322 -13.31 5.91 4.56
CA ALA A 322 -12.09 5.14 4.77
C ALA A 322 -11.75 5.07 6.27
N PRO A 323 -11.35 3.91 6.78
CA PRO A 323 -11.00 3.77 8.18
C PRO A 323 -9.78 4.62 8.53
N PRO A 324 -9.70 5.11 9.77
CA PRO A 324 -8.44 5.60 10.32
C PRO A 324 -7.43 4.45 10.42
N PRO A 325 -6.15 4.73 10.71
CA PRO A 325 -5.15 3.69 10.93
C PRO A 325 -5.63 2.58 11.85
N ARG A 326 -5.46 1.34 11.40
CA ARG A 326 -5.94 0.13 12.09
C ARG A 326 -4.81 -0.53 12.87
N PRO A 327 -5.13 -1.35 13.90
CA PRO A 327 -4.16 -2.20 14.56
C PRO A 327 -3.41 -3.06 13.54
N GLN A 328 -2.11 -3.25 13.77
CA GLN A 328 -1.24 -4.02 12.87
C GLN A 328 -0.72 -5.27 13.57
N PRO A 329 -0.80 -6.46 12.94
CA PRO A 329 -0.34 -7.70 13.54
C PRO A 329 1.18 -7.74 13.65
N SER A 330 1.67 -8.25 14.78
CA SER A 330 3.09 -8.50 15.01
C SER A 330 3.34 -9.90 15.58
N SER A 331 4.61 -10.28 15.65
CA SER A 331 5.04 -11.57 16.23
C SER A 331 4.66 -11.74 17.71
N ALA A 332 4.42 -10.65 18.42
CA ALA A 332 4.13 -10.67 19.85
C ALA A 332 2.64 -10.43 20.15
N ARG A 333 2.00 -9.49 19.43
CA ARG A 333 0.63 -9.04 19.63
C ARG A 333 0.20 -8.10 18.52
N ASP A 334 -1.07 -7.76 18.46
CA ASP A 334 -1.55 -6.66 17.62
C ASP A 334 -1.12 -5.32 18.25
N ILE A 335 -0.60 -4.43 17.43
CA ILE A 335 -0.15 -3.09 17.82
C ILE A 335 -1.24 -2.09 17.51
N SER A 336 -1.80 -1.48 18.55
CA SER A 336 -2.82 -0.44 18.40
C SER A 336 -2.20 0.91 18.05
N PRO A 337 -2.85 1.71 17.17
CA PRO A 337 -2.36 3.05 16.83
C PRO A 337 -2.28 4.02 18.00
N ASP A 338 -3.08 3.82 19.05
CA ASP A 338 -3.13 4.69 20.24
C ASP A 338 -2.04 4.40 21.28
N GLU A 339 -1.17 3.41 21.03
CA GLU A 339 -0.05 3.12 21.90
C GLU A 339 0.98 4.25 21.90
N LYS A 340 1.62 4.48 23.05
CA LYS A 340 2.55 5.59 23.25
C LYS A 340 3.90 5.37 22.55
N LYS A 341 4.41 4.11 22.58
CA LYS A 341 5.71 3.78 21.99
C LYS A 341 5.64 3.78 20.48
N VAL A 342 6.66 4.37 19.89
CA VAL A 342 6.78 4.42 18.43
C VAL A 342 7.15 3.06 17.88
N SER A 343 6.36 2.59 16.93
CA SER A 343 6.67 1.41 16.13
C SER A 343 6.22 1.59 14.68
N GLY A 344 6.84 0.85 13.78
CA GLY A 344 6.47 0.83 12.38
C GLY A 344 7.30 -0.14 11.57
N PHE A 345 6.90 -0.35 10.34
CA PHE A 345 7.57 -1.27 9.42
C PHE A 345 7.92 -0.62 8.09
N VAL A 346 8.95 -1.15 7.47
CA VAL A 346 9.43 -0.70 6.16
C VAL A 346 8.81 -1.58 5.07
N PHE A 347 7.95 -1.00 4.26
CA PHE A 347 7.32 -1.72 3.15
C PHE A 347 8.02 -1.50 1.81
N LYS A 348 8.85 -0.45 1.70
CA LYS A 348 9.56 -0.11 0.48
C LYS A 348 10.93 0.51 0.78
N VAL A 349 11.91 0.23 -0.07
CA VAL A 349 13.19 0.94 -0.14
C VAL A 349 13.40 1.39 -1.57
N GLN A 350 13.79 2.63 -1.77
CA GLN A 350 13.99 3.21 -3.10
C GLN A 350 15.30 3.99 -3.16
N ALA A 351 16.11 3.72 -4.19
CA ALA A 351 17.34 4.46 -4.45
C ALA A 351 17.15 5.52 -5.55
N ASN A 352 18.08 6.43 -5.62
CA ASN A 352 18.25 7.39 -6.71
C ASN A 352 17.01 8.23 -7.04
N MET A 353 16.23 8.58 -6.03
CA MET A 353 15.11 9.52 -6.19
C MET A 353 15.56 10.93 -6.59
N ASP A 354 16.82 11.28 -6.34
CA ASP A 354 17.51 12.45 -6.88
C ASP A 354 18.60 11.97 -7.85
N GLN A 355 18.53 12.39 -9.11
CA GLN A 355 19.51 11.99 -10.14
C GLN A 355 20.93 12.49 -9.85
N ASN A 356 21.07 13.51 -8.99
CA ASN A 356 22.36 14.10 -8.59
C ASN A 356 22.96 13.46 -7.34
N HIS A 357 22.17 12.71 -6.57
CA HIS A 357 22.58 12.08 -5.32
C HIS A 357 22.20 10.61 -5.30
N ARG A 358 23.17 9.73 -4.94
CA ARG A 358 22.90 8.29 -4.75
C ARG A 358 22.26 8.02 -3.39
N ASP A 359 21.11 8.66 -3.15
CA ASP A 359 20.39 8.53 -1.90
C ASP A 359 19.46 7.32 -1.98
N ARG A 360 19.39 6.58 -0.87
CA ARG A 360 18.38 5.55 -0.64
C ARG A 360 17.46 6.02 0.46
N ILE A 361 16.19 5.76 0.28
CA ILE A 361 15.15 6.10 1.25
C ILE A 361 14.37 4.84 1.58
N ALA A 362 14.26 4.54 2.87
CA ALA A 362 13.37 3.50 3.37
C ALA A 362 12.02 4.14 3.75
N PHE A 363 10.93 3.64 3.18
CA PHE A 363 9.58 4.10 3.47
C PHE A 363 9.03 3.29 4.63
N MET A 364 8.87 3.96 5.77
CA MET A 364 8.35 3.37 6.99
C MET A 364 6.91 3.84 7.22
N ARG A 365 5.98 2.89 7.35
CA ARG A 365 4.66 3.13 7.88
C ARG A 365 4.74 3.19 9.40
N LEU A 366 4.27 4.28 9.99
CA LEU A 366 4.09 4.40 11.44
C LEU A 366 2.82 3.67 11.87
N CYS A 367 2.95 2.76 12.83
CA CYS A 367 1.85 1.94 13.35
C CYS A 367 1.38 2.41 14.71
N SER A 368 2.28 2.93 15.54
CA SER A 368 1.95 3.42 16.89
C SER A 368 2.86 4.56 17.31
N GLY A 369 2.44 5.32 18.28
CA GLY A 369 3.17 6.37 18.97
C GLY A 369 3.39 7.65 18.17
N LYS A 370 3.82 8.69 18.87
CA LYS A 370 4.19 9.97 18.27
C LYS A 370 5.67 9.96 17.93
N PHE A 371 6.01 9.86 16.65
CA PHE A 371 7.39 9.98 16.19
C PHE A 371 7.86 11.43 16.27
N LYS A 372 9.11 11.64 16.73
CA LYS A 372 9.79 12.92 16.73
C LYS A 372 11.15 12.81 16.04
N ARG A 373 11.50 13.83 15.29
CA ARG A 373 12.81 13.94 14.64
C ARG A 373 13.95 13.75 15.64
N GLY A 374 14.94 12.96 15.25
CA GLY A 374 16.08 12.63 16.11
C GLY A 374 15.86 11.46 17.07
N MET A 375 14.67 10.85 17.11
CA MET A 375 14.43 9.63 17.89
C MET A 375 15.37 8.51 17.45
N LYS A 376 15.75 7.70 18.44
CA LYS A 376 16.49 6.45 18.22
C LYS A 376 15.50 5.29 18.20
N LEU A 377 15.44 4.60 17.09
CA LEU A 377 14.61 3.41 16.93
C LEU A 377 15.49 2.18 16.81
N LYS A 378 15.08 1.09 17.47
CA LYS A 378 15.71 -0.22 17.40
C LYS A 378 15.26 -0.94 16.13
N LEU A 379 16.22 -1.37 15.34
CA LEU A 379 15.97 -2.21 14.18
C LEU A 379 15.89 -3.67 14.63
N SER A 380 14.72 -4.27 14.58
CA SER A 380 14.46 -5.61 15.14
C SER A 380 15.29 -6.71 14.47
N SER A 381 15.63 -6.57 13.17
CA SER A 381 16.43 -7.56 12.44
C SER A 381 17.90 -7.63 12.87
N SER A 382 18.46 -6.58 13.45
CA SER A 382 19.88 -6.52 13.85
C SER A 382 20.11 -6.13 15.30
N GLY A 383 19.04 -5.75 16.02
CA GLY A 383 19.13 -5.23 17.39
C GLY A 383 19.81 -3.87 17.51
N LYS A 384 20.25 -3.26 16.41
CA LYS A 384 20.95 -1.98 16.39
C LYS A 384 19.98 -0.81 16.51
N SER A 385 20.37 0.23 17.25
CA SER A 385 19.64 1.50 17.31
C SER A 385 20.05 2.42 16.17
N ILE A 386 19.09 2.97 15.47
CA ILE A 386 19.26 3.92 14.36
C ILE A 386 18.66 5.25 14.78
N GLY A 387 19.44 6.34 14.69
CA GLY A 387 18.93 7.70 14.88
C GLY A 387 18.27 8.23 13.61
N VAL A 388 17.00 8.62 13.68
CA VAL A 388 16.26 9.16 12.54
C VAL A 388 16.33 10.69 12.57
N HIS A 389 17.40 11.25 12.00
CA HIS A 389 17.68 12.68 12.08
C HIS A 389 17.03 13.51 10.97
N ASN A 390 16.85 12.92 9.80
CA ASN A 390 16.30 13.60 8.62
C ASN A 390 15.13 12.81 8.03
N PRO A 391 14.02 12.63 8.78
CA PRO A 391 12.83 11.99 8.24
C PRO A 391 12.18 12.91 7.21
N ILE A 392 11.67 12.32 6.13
CA ILE A 392 11.08 13.03 5.00
C ILE A 392 9.61 12.64 4.91
N LEU A 393 8.71 13.62 4.77
CA LEU A 393 7.37 13.42 4.24
C LEU A 393 7.36 13.74 2.74
N PHE A 394 6.53 13.01 2.03
CA PHE A 394 6.39 13.13 0.59
C PHE A 394 5.13 13.93 0.26
N PHE A 395 5.24 15.25 0.28
CA PHE A 395 4.24 16.11 -0.35
C PHE A 395 4.41 16.00 -1.87
N ALA A 396 3.32 15.98 -2.60
CA ALA A 396 3.30 15.65 -4.05
C ALA A 396 4.35 16.38 -4.94
N GLN A 397 4.94 17.46 -4.46
CA GLN A 397 5.95 18.25 -5.20
C GLN A 397 7.29 18.34 -4.48
N ASP A 398 7.31 18.26 -3.16
CA ASP A 398 8.47 18.58 -2.35
C ASP A 398 8.69 17.52 -1.27
N ARG A 399 9.95 17.31 -0.95
CA ARG A 399 10.38 16.51 0.19
C ARG A 399 10.59 17.47 1.34
N GLU A 400 9.76 17.37 2.34
CA GLU A 400 9.90 18.18 3.53
C GLU A 400 10.44 17.37 4.70
N LEU A 401 11.36 17.99 5.45
CA LEU A 401 11.80 17.43 6.73
C LEU A 401 10.65 17.51 7.72
N VAL A 402 10.40 16.42 8.39
CA VAL A 402 9.31 16.29 9.36
C VAL A 402 9.86 16.30 10.77
N ASP A 403 9.34 17.17 11.61
CA ASP A 403 9.68 17.19 13.02
C ASP A 403 8.83 16.19 13.84
N GLU A 404 7.57 15.98 13.46
CA GLU A 404 6.65 15.05 14.13
C GLU A 404 5.82 14.27 13.09
N ALA A 405 5.56 12.99 13.38
CA ALA A 405 4.68 12.15 12.58
C ALA A 405 3.88 11.20 13.50
N TRP A 406 2.75 10.71 13.01
CA TRP A 406 1.76 9.99 13.79
C TRP A 406 1.39 8.66 13.14
N PRO A 407 0.74 7.74 13.85
CA PRO A 407 0.28 6.48 13.26
C PRO A 407 -0.56 6.71 12.02
N GLY A 408 -0.24 5.98 10.97
CA GLY A 408 -0.81 6.16 9.63
C GLY A 408 0.08 6.95 8.68
N ASP A 409 0.95 7.82 9.18
CA ASP A 409 1.90 8.54 8.32
C ASP A 409 2.97 7.59 7.75
N ILE A 410 3.45 7.95 6.58
CA ILE A 410 4.56 7.27 5.93
C ILE A 410 5.74 8.22 5.88
N ILE A 411 6.81 7.86 6.58
CA ILE A 411 8.04 8.65 6.61
C ILE A 411 9.14 7.98 5.79
N GLY A 412 9.88 8.79 5.05
CA GLY A 412 11.10 8.38 4.38
C GLY A 412 12.29 8.51 5.32
N ILE A 413 13.02 7.43 5.53
CA ILE A 413 14.23 7.41 6.36
C ILE A 413 15.44 7.29 5.41
N PRO A 414 16.39 8.26 5.40
CA PRO A 414 17.64 8.12 4.67
C PRO A 414 18.35 6.82 5.05
N ASN A 415 18.64 5.99 4.06
CA ASN A 415 19.14 4.63 4.26
C ASN A 415 20.50 4.44 3.59
N HIS A 416 21.50 4.10 4.37
CA HIS A 416 22.85 3.79 3.89
C HIS A 416 23.09 2.26 3.72
N GLY A 417 22.03 1.49 3.44
CA GLY A 417 22.10 0.04 3.22
C GLY A 417 21.91 -0.80 4.49
N THR A 418 21.42 -0.21 5.58
CA THR A 418 21.15 -0.91 6.84
C THR A 418 19.69 -1.33 7.01
N ILE A 419 18.77 -0.53 6.46
CA ILE A 419 17.32 -0.77 6.55
C ILE A 419 16.85 -1.46 5.27
N ARG A 420 16.00 -2.46 5.40
CA ARG A 420 15.49 -3.28 4.29
C ARG A 420 13.96 -3.37 4.32
N VAL A 421 13.37 -3.76 3.21
CA VAL A 421 11.95 -4.10 3.15
C VAL A 421 11.65 -5.23 4.14
N GLY A 422 10.55 -5.10 4.90
CA GLY A 422 10.15 -6.02 5.95
C GLY A 422 10.81 -5.75 7.32
N ASP A 423 11.73 -4.79 7.42
CA ASP A 423 12.30 -4.42 8.71
C ASP A 423 11.28 -3.70 9.59
N THR A 424 11.32 -4.03 10.86
CA THR A 424 10.54 -3.37 11.92
C THR A 424 11.45 -2.45 12.72
N LEU A 425 10.99 -1.23 12.97
CA LEU A 425 11.65 -0.26 13.83
C LEU A 425 10.74 0.06 15.02
N THR A 426 11.31 0.00 16.24
CA THR A 426 10.56 0.20 17.49
C THR A 426 11.32 1.07 18.46
N GLU A 427 10.58 1.68 19.39
CA GLU A 427 11.16 2.32 20.57
C GLU A 427 11.40 1.29 21.69
N ASN A 428 12.48 0.48 21.54
CA ASN A 428 12.92 -0.55 22.50
C ASN A 428 11.95 -1.73 22.75
N GLU A 429 11.11 -2.08 21.80
CA GLU A 429 10.30 -3.31 21.88
C GLU A 429 10.88 -4.40 20.97
N ASP A 430 10.80 -5.64 21.44
CA ASP A 430 11.18 -6.83 20.67
C ASP A 430 9.93 -7.40 20.01
N LEU A 431 9.56 -6.83 18.85
CA LEU A 431 8.48 -7.30 18.02
C LEU A 431 8.84 -7.15 16.54
N ILE A 432 8.14 -7.90 15.69
CA ILE A 432 8.27 -7.82 14.23
C ILE A 432 6.86 -7.79 13.64
N PHE A 433 6.59 -6.79 12.82
CA PHE A 433 5.34 -6.75 12.05
C PHE A 433 5.33 -7.89 11.03
N THR A 434 4.21 -8.61 10.98
CA THR A 434 3.99 -9.75 10.09
C THR A 434 3.23 -9.33 8.83
N GLY A 435 3.18 -10.22 7.84
CA GLY A 435 2.41 -10.00 6.64
C GLY A 435 3.11 -9.19 5.55
N ILE A 436 4.45 -9.06 5.60
CA ILE A 436 5.24 -8.45 4.51
C ILE A 436 6.03 -9.57 3.82
N PRO A 437 5.41 -10.32 2.90
CA PRO A 437 6.01 -11.50 2.31
C PRO A 437 7.03 -11.15 1.22
N ASN A 438 8.04 -12.02 1.09
CA ASN A 438 8.79 -12.21 -0.14
C ASN A 438 8.22 -13.42 -0.85
N PHE A 439 7.78 -13.26 -2.09
CA PHE A 439 7.23 -14.34 -2.90
C PHE A 439 8.34 -15.03 -3.69
N ALA A 440 8.24 -16.32 -3.92
CA ALA A 440 9.13 -17.00 -4.84
C ALA A 440 8.94 -16.45 -6.26
N PRO A 441 10.02 -16.18 -7.00
CA PRO A 441 9.94 -15.61 -8.34
C PRO A 441 9.34 -16.61 -9.34
N GLU A 442 8.66 -16.08 -10.36
CA GLU A 442 8.09 -16.89 -11.46
C GLU A 442 9.10 -17.14 -12.57
N ILE A 443 10.07 -16.25 -12.74
CA ILE A 443 11.09 -16.33 -13.79
C ILE A 443 12.47 -16.26 -13.16
N LEU A 444 13.31 -17.24 -13.48
CA LEU A 444 14.70 -17.33 -13.05
C LEU A 444 15.63 -17.18 -14.25
N GLN A 445 16.54 -16.21 -14.17
CA GLN A 445 17.51 -15.96 -15.25
C GLN A 445 18.93 -15.86 -14.70
N ARG A 446 19.90 -16.36 -15.46
CA ARG A 446 21.32 -16.14 -15.19
C ARG A 446 21.73 -14.77 -15.66
N VAL A 447 22.53 -14.08 -14.85
CA VAL A 447 23.12 -12.81 -15.27
C VAL A 447 24.43 -13.11 -16.01
N ARG A 448 24.49 -12.73 -17.27
CA ARG A 448 25.70 -12.76 -18.07
C ARG A 448 26.34 -11.38 -18.08
N LEU A 449 27.61 -11.33 -17.76
CA LEU A 449 28.44 -10.14 -17.79
C LEU A 449 29.40 -10.22 -18.99
N ASP A 450 29.38 -9.21 -19.84
CA ASP A 450 30.24 -9.16 -21.01
C ASP A 450 31.69 -8.82 -20.63
N ASP A 451 31.93 -8.02 -19.60
CA ASP A 451 33.25 -7.64 -19.09
C ASP A 451 33.52 -8.24 -17.70
N PRO A 452 34.32 -9.31 -17.60
CA PRO A 452 34.64 -9.97 -16.33
C PRO A 452 35.28 -9.07 -15.28
N MET A 453 35.94 -7.99 -15.70
CA MET A 453 36.56 -7.01 -14.76
C MET A 453 35.52 -6.25 -13.93
N LYS A 454 34.31 -6.13 -14.43
CA LYS A 454 33.19 -5.47 -13.74
C LYS A 454 32.41 -6.40 -12.79
N ALA A 455 32.83 -7.65 -12.59
CA ALA A 455 32.10 -8.64 -11.77
C ALA A 455 31.82 -8.18 -10.32
N LYS A 456 32.79 -7.50 -9.68
CA LYS A 456 32.61 -6.93 -8.33
C LYS A 456 31.59 -5.80 -8.30
N HIS A 457 31.55 -5.00 -9.35
CA HIS A 457 30.59 -3.90 -9.47
C HIS A 457 29.19 -4.44 -9.78
N LEU A 458 29.08 -5.45 -10.65
CA LEU A 458 27.81 -6.14 -10.91
C LEU A 458 27.23 -6.76 -9.64
N ARG A 459 28.05 -7.44 -8.85
CA ARG A 459 27.61 -7.98 -7.55
C ARG A 459 26.96 -6.90 -6.69
N ARG A 460 27.65 -5.75 -6.53
CA ARG A 460 27.11 -4.62 -5.74
C ARG A 460 25.81 -4.07 -6.32
N ALA A 461 25.70 -3.97 -7.66
CA ALA A 461 24.50 -3.52 -8.34
C ALA A 461 23.33 -4.47 -8.05
N LEU A 462 23.53 -5.78 -8.21
CA LEU A 462 22.50 -6.78 -7.94
C LEU A 462 22.07 -6.80 -6.48
N GLU A 463 23.03 -6.77 -5.54
CA GLU A 463 22.74 -6.71 -4.11
C GLU A 463 21.94 -5.44 -3.77
N SER A 464 22.30 -4.29 -4.36
CA SER A 464 21.60 -3.01 -4.17
C SER A 464 20.18 -3.04 -4.70
N LEU A 465 19.97 -3.53 -5.92
CA LEU A 465 18.63 -3.61 -6.54
C LEU A 465 17.74 -4.65 -5.87
N ALA A 466 18.33 -5.70 -5.32
CA ALA A 466 17.61 -6.65 -4.46
C ALA A 466 17.22 -6.03 -3.11
N GLU A 467 17.99 -5.07 -2.57
CA GLU A 467 17.63 -4.33 -1.36
C GLU A 467 16.42 -3.42 -1.56
N GLU A 468 16.23 -2.93 -2.75
CA GLU A 468 15.06 -2.15 -3.13
C GLU A 468 13.83 -3.02 -3.38
N GLY A 469 14.00 -4.33 -3.51
CA GLY A 469 12.92 -5.27 -3.84
C GLY A 469 12.55 -5.29 -5.33
N VAL A 470 13.37 -4.69 -6.21
CA VAL A 470 13.16 -4.68 -7.67
C VAL A 470 13.31 -6.08 -8.26
N THR A 471 14.17 -6.89 -7.67
CA THR A 471 14.47 -8.27 -8.09
C THR A 471 14.89 -9.09 -6.88
N GLN A 472 14.75 -10.39 -6.98
CA GLN A 472 15.40 -11.31 -6.05
C GLN A 472 16.73 -11.78 -6.63
N VAL A 473 17.71 -12.03 -5.78
CA VAL A 473 19.04 -12.42 -6.19
C VAL A 473 19.46 -13.66 -5.43
N PHE A 474 19.85 -14.67 -6.17
CA PHE A 474 20.28 -15.97 -5.65
C PHE A 474 21.72 -16.23 -6.03
N LYS A 475 22.48 -16.71 -5.05
CA LYS A 475 23.86 -17.16 -5.23
C LYS A 475 23.89 -18.69 -5.19
N PRO A 476 24.00 -19.39 -6.32
CA PRO A 476 24.15 -20.85 -6.34
C PRO A 476 25.37 -21.30 -5.52
N GLN A 477 25.24 -22.40 -4.80
CA GLN A 477 26.37 -22.97 -4.07
C GLN A 477 27.44 -23.55 -5.02
N LEU A 478 27.02 -23.98 -6.21
CA LEU A 478 27.93 -24.39 -7.28
C LEU A 478 27.84 -23.41 -8.46
N GLY A 479 29.01 -22.91 -8.88
CA GLY A 479 29.13 -21.97 -10.00
C GLY A 479 29.34 -20.51 -9.55
N ALA A 480 29.73 -19.67 -10.53
CA ALA A 480 30.05 -18.27 -10.27
C ALA A 480 28.96 -17.27 -10.69
N ASN A 481 27.94 -17.76 -11.41
CA ASN A 481 26.94 -16.89 -12.01
C ASN A 481 25.75 -16.64 -11.05
N TRP A 482 25.44 -15.40 -10.86
CA TRP A 482 24.25 -15.00 -10.13
C TRP A 482 22.98 -15.34 -10.91
N VAL A 483 21.95 -15.74 -10.19
CA VAL A 483 20.61 -15.95 -10.71
C VAL A 483 19.72 -14.83 -10.17
N VAL A 484 19.01 -14.15 -11.06
CA VAL A 484 17.98 -13.18 -10.69
C VAL A 484 16.61 -13.81 -10.83
N GLY A 485 15.75 -13.50 -9.88
CA GLY A 485 14.36 -13.90 -9.85
C GLY A 485 13.45 -12.69 -10.00
N VAL A 486 12.48 -12.79 -10.90
CA VAL A 486 11.49 -11.74 -11.17
C VAL A 486 10.10 -12.37 -11.35
N VAL A 487 9.06 -11.54 -11.24
CA VAL A 487 7.68 -11.97 -11.51
C VAL A 487 7.40 -11.95 -13.00
N GLY A 488 7.89 -10.95 -13.74
CA GLY A 488 7.61 -10.80 -15.15
C GLY A 488 8.82 -10.36 -15.98
N ARG A 489 8.70 -10.49 -17.31
CA ARG A 489 9.80 -10.19 -18.24
C ARG A 489 10.17 -8.72 -18.28
N LEU A 490 9.20 -7.83 -18.10
CA LEU A 490 9.45 -6.40 -18.11
C LEU A 490 10.38 -5.98 -16.96
N GLN A 491 10.33 -6.67 -15.81
CA GLN A 491 11.27 -6.43 -14.71
C GLN A 491 12.73 -6.70 -15.13
N LEU A 492 12.99 -7.67 -15.98
CA LEU A 492 14.36 -7.94 -16.50
C LEU A 492 14.86 -6.78 -17.36
N GLU A 493 14.00 -6.20 -18.19
CA GLU A 493 14.36 -5.05 -19.01
C GLU A 493 14.63 -3.81 -18.15
N VAL A 494 13.77 -3.56 -17.16
CA VAL A 494 13.97 -2.49 -16.16
C VAL A 494 15.28 -2.72 -15.40
N LEU A 495 15.54 -3.95 -14.97
CA LEU A 495 16.76 -4.32 -14.25
C LEU A 495 18.01 -4.05 -15.10
N ALA A 496 18.02 -4.48 -16.38
CA ALA A 496 19.14 -4.23 -17.29
C ALA A 496 19.40 -2.74 -17.50
N GLN A 497 18.34 -1.95 -17.75
CA GLN A 497 18.45 -0.51 -17.96
C GLN A 497 18.94 0.21 -16.69
N ARG A 498 18.47 -0.20 -15.51
CA ARG A 498 18.95 0.37 -14.25
C ARG A 498 20.41 0.04 -13.98
N ILE A 499 20.83 -1.21 -14.21
CA ILE A 499 22.25 -1.62 -14.06
C ILE A 499 23.13 -0.80 -15.02
N GLU A 500 22.72 -0.59 -16.27
CA GLU A 500 23.46 0.23 -17.23
C GLU A 500 23.48 1.70 -16.82
N ALA A 501 22.32 2.29 -16.49
CA ALA A 501 22.23 3.72 -16.17
C ALA A 501 22.90 4.10 -14.84
N GLU A 502 22.80 3.26 -13.82
CA GLU A 502 23.27 3.58 -12.46
C GLU A 502 24.71 3.13 -12.19
N TYR A 503 25.13 2.03 -12.85
CA TYR A 503 26.44 1.40 -12.57
C TYR A 503 27.36 1.32 -13.79
N ASP A 504 26.92 1.79 -14.97
CA ASP A 504 27.67 1.71 -16.24
C ASP A 504 28.09 0.27 -16.57
N ILE A 505 27.20 -0.71 -16.41
CA ILE A 505 27.44 -2.12 -16.67
C ILE A 505 26.37 -2.63 -17.63
N LYS A 506 26.81 -3.17 -18.78
CA LYS A 506 25.92 -3.90 -19.68
C LYS A 506 25.82 -5.34 -19.24
N VAL A 507 24.59 -5.81 -19.10
CA VAL A 507 24.27 -7.18 -18.73
C VAL A 507 23.29 -7.77 -19.73
N ALA A 508 23.35 -9.09 -19.89
CA ALA A 508 22.34 -9.87 -20.59
C ALA A 508 21.79 -10.95 -19.65
N PHE A 509 20.58 -11.38 -19.90
CA PHE A 509 19.94 -12.46 -19.15
C PHE A 509 19.82 -13.69 -20.01
N GLU A 510 20.21 -14.82 -19.44
CA GLU A 510 20.16 -16.14 -20.08
C GLU A 510 19.27 -17.06 -19.24
N GLN A 511 18.59 -17.99 -19.88
CA GLN A 511 17.74 -18.92 -19.16
C GLN A 511 18.56 -19.70 -18.12
N ALA A 512 18.10 -19.67 -16.88
CA ALA A 512 18.66 -20.50 -15.82
C ALA A 512 18.24 -21.96 -16.03
N PRO A 513 19.02 -22.95 -15.55
CA PRO A 513 18.63 -24.36 -15.61
C PRO A 513 17.55 -24.73 -14.58
N TYR A 514 16.88 -23.73 -14.02
CA TYR A 514 15.85 -23.83 -12.98
C TYR A 514 14.61 -23.09 -13.41
N GLU A 515 13.44 -23.63 -13.07
CA GLU A 515 12.14 -23.02 -13.35
C GLU A 515 11.50 -22.41 -12.10
N THR A 516 11.84 -22.93 -10.91
CA THR A 516 11.23 -22.46 -9.67
C THR A 516 12.22 -22.48 -8.51
N ALA A 517 11.95 -21.63 -7.52
CA ALA A 517 12.71 -21.52 -6.29
C ALA A 517 11.79 -21.73 -5.07
N ARG A 518 12.30 -22.38 -4.01
CA ARG A 518 11.61 -22.55 -2.73
C ARG A 518 12.59 -22.33 -1.59
N TRP A 519 12.22 -21.52 -0.63
CA TRP A 519 12.96 -21.47 0.63
C TRP A 519 12.79 -22.78 1.38
N VAL A 520 13.88 -23.26 1.97
CA VAL A 520 13.87 -24.51 2.72
C VAL A 520 14.18 -24.28 4.18
N ASP A 521 13.41 -24.92 5.04
CA ASP A 521 13.53 -24.82 6.49
C ASP A 521 13.15 -26.15 7.16
N SER A 522 13.63 -26.39 8.38
CA SER A 522 13.29 -27.55 9.19
C SER A 522 13.43 -27.25 10.66
N ASP A 523 12.57 -27.82 11.48
CA ASP A 523 12.72 -27.82 12.94
C ASP A 523 13.86 -28.73 13.42
N ASP A 524 14.32 -29.65 12.51
CA ASP A 524 15.45 -30.55 12.73
C ASP A 524 16.70 -30.04 11.99
N ALA A 525 17.57 -29.32 12.71
CA ALA A 525 18.79 -28.74 12.12
C ALA A 525 19.73 -29.78 11.50
N ALA A 526 19.76 -31.02 12.03
CA ALA A 526 20.59 -32.10 11.49
C ALA A 526 20.03 -32.63 10.18
N GLU A 527 18.70 -32.69 10.05
CA GLU A 527 18.02 -33.07 8.82
C GLU A 527 18.18 -31.99 7.76
N LEU A 528 18.02 -30.69 8.13
CA LEU A 528 18.26 -29.58 7.21
C LEU A 528 19.70 -29.63 6.67
N LYS A 529 20.70 -29.84 7.53
CA LYS A 529 22.09 -29.94 7.08
C LYS A 529 22.30 -31.11 6.10
N ARG A 530 21.74 -32.30 6.40
CA ARG A 530 21.80 -33.45 5.50
C ARG A 530 21.17 -33.17 4.13
N PHE A 531 20.02 -32.46 4.16
CA PHE A 531 19.36 -32.04 2.94
C PHE A 531 20.24 -31.10 2.10
N LEU A 532 20.80 -30.06 2.72
CA LEU A 532 21.68 -29.09 2.05
C LEU A 532 22.92 -29.75 1.46
N ASP A 533 23.60 -30.60 2.24
CA ASP A 533 24.81 -31.32 1.81
C ASP A 533 24.50 -32.31 0.67
N GLY A 534 23.32 -32.92 0.69
CA GLY A 534 22.89 -33.88 -0.35
C GLY A 534 22.40 -33.25 -1.66
N ASN A 535 22.06 -31.97 -1.66
CA ASN A 535 21.47 -31.29 -2.82
C ASN A 535 22.24 -30.04 -3.27
N VAL A 536 23.54 -29.95 -3.00
CA VAL A 536 24.41 -28.79 -3.27
C VAL A 536 24.24 -28.20 -4.66
N ALA A 537 24.02 -29.04 -5.68
CA ALA A 537 23.86 -28.62 -7.08
C ALA A 537 22.55 -27.82 -7.33
N SER A 538 21.54 -28.04 -6.51
CA SER A 538 20.24 -27.37 -6.56
C SER A 538 20.05 -26.33 -5.44
N MET A 539 21.10 -26.10 -4.66
CA MET A 539 21.03 -25.13 -3.56
C MET A 539 21.61 -23.77 -3.95
N ALA A 540 20.96 -22.75 -3.50
CA ALA A 540 21.41 -21.37 -3.56
C ALA A 540 21.18 -20.69 -2.20
N GLU A 541 21.80 -19.56 -2.00
CA GLU A 541 21.51 -18.64 -0.91
C GLU A 541 20.79 -17.41 -1.47
N ASP A 542 19.74 -16.97 -0.80
CA ASP A 542 19.19 -15.66 -1.09
C ASP A 542 20.11 -14.55 -0.55
N ARG A 543 19.73 -13.32 -0.76
CA ARG A 543 20.50 -12.17 -0.30
C ARG A 543 20.73 -12.14 1.22
N ASP A 544 19.80 -12.68 2.01
CA ASP A 544 19.88 -12.71 3.47
C ASP A 544 20.61 -13.96 4.00
N GLY A 545 21.14 -14.78 3.09
CA GLY A 545 21.85 -16.02 3.40
C GLY A 545 20.94 -17.21 3.70
N ALA A 546 19.64 -17.09 3.43
CA ALA A 546 18.72 -18.19 3.62
C ALA A 546 18.85 -19.22 2.50
N PRO A 547 18.76 -20.52 2.84
CA PRO A 547 18.87 -21.58 1.88
C PRO A 547 17.63 -21.64 0.96
N VAL A 548 17.89 -21.74 -0.34
CA VAL A 548 16.88 -21.81 -1.39
C VAL A 548 17.14 -23.03 -2.26
N PHE A 549 16.13 -23.87 -2.42
CA PHE A 549 16.13 -24.98 -3.35
C PHE A 549 15.68 -24.50 -4.73
N MET A 550 16.55 -24.65 -5.72
CA MET A 550 16.34 -24.24 -7.10
C MET A 550 15.95 -25.47 -7.92
N ALA A 551 14.69 -25.63 -8.24
CA ALA A 551 14.18 -26.80 -8.94
C ALA A 551 14.03 -26.57 -10.44
N LYS A 552 14.24 -27.63 -11.23
CA LYS A 552 14.12 -27.63 -12.69
C LYS A 552 12.67 -27.71 -13.15
N SER A 553 11.75 -28.07 -12.26
CA SER A 553 10.31 -28.12 -12.51
C SER A 553 9.53 -28.16 -11.20
N ALA A 554 8.23 -27.83 -11.25
CA ALA A 554 7.33 -27.98 -10.10
C ALA A 554 7.25 -29.45 -9.64
N TRP A 555 7.36 -30.42 -10.57
CA TRP A 555 7.37 -31.84 -10.22
C TRP A 555 8.59 -32.22 -9.34
N GLU A 556 9.77 -31.66 -9.62
CA GLU A 556 10.98 -31.90 -8.81
C GLU A 556 10.79 -31.40 -7.36
N VAL A 557 10.06 -30.29 -7.16
CA VAL A 557 9.73 -29.82 -5.81
C VAL A 557 8.88 -30.87 -5.08
N GLY A 558 7.76 -31.30 -5.65
CA GLY A 558 6.87 -32.28 -5.03
C GLY A 558 7.57 -33.62 -4.74
N TYR A 559 8.38 -34.13 -5.69
CA TYR A 559 9.17 -35.33 -5.48
C TYR A 559 10.18 -35.19 -4.33
N THR A 560 10.79 -34.01 -4.21
CA THR A 560 11.77 -33.73 -3.15
C THR A 560 11.09 -33.58 -1.79
N GLU A 561 9.92 -32.98 -1.74
CA GLU A 561 9.08 -32.91 -0.53
C GLU A 561 8.70 -34.31 -0.01
N GLU A 562 8.25 -35.20 -0.88
CA GLU A 562 7.94 -36.58 -0.51
C GLU A 562 9.16 -37.32 0.06
N LYS A 563 10.36 -37.10 -0.54
CA LYS A 563 11.59 -37.72 -0.09
C LYS A 563 12.13 -37.17 1.24
N TRP A 564 11.85 -35.90 1.52
CA TRP A 564 12.32 -35.19 2.71
C TRP A 564 11.17 -34.59 3.52
N PRO A 565 10.33 -35.40 4.16
CA PRO A 565 9.09 -34.94 4.78
C PRO A 565 9.28 -34.01 5.99
N LYS A 566 10.51 -33.91 6.52
CA LYS A 566 10.85 -32.96 7.58
C LYS A 566 11.35 -31.62 7.08
N ILE A 567 11.58 -31.48 5.78
CA ILE A 567 11.97 -30.21 5.15
C ILE A 567 10.72 -29.51 4.63
N ARG A 568 10.54 -28.28 5.03
CA ARG A 568 9.48 -27.41 4.51
C ARG A 568 9.98 -26.67 3.28
N PHE A 569 9.21 -26.68 2.19
CA PHE A 569 9.49 -25.94 0.95
C PHE A 569 8.46 -24.81 0.82
N SER A 570 8.90 -23.57 0.98
CA SER A 570 8.00 -22.42 1.04
C SER A 570 8.12 -21.55 -0.21
N ALA A 571 6.98 -21.23 -0.82
CA ALA A 571 6.89 -20.24 -1.89
C ALA A 571 6.84 -18.80 -1.34
N ILE A 572 6.65 -18.66 -0.04
CA ILE A 572 6.54 -17.38 0.64
C ILE A 572 7.49 -17.40 1.84
N ARG A 573 8.20 -16.30 2.04
CA ARG A 573 9.07 -16.13 3.21
C ARG A 573 8.83 -14.76 3.84
N GLU A 574 8.53 -14.77 5.11
CA GLU A 574 8.58 -13.56 5.94
C GLU A 574 9.95 -13.45 6.63
N ARG A 575 10.33 -12.24 6.99
CA ARG A 575 11.58 -12.01 7.70
C ARG A 575 11.47 -12.53 9.13
N ALA A 576 12.45 -13.36 9.51
CA ALA A 576 12.59 -13.82 10.90
C ALA A 576 13.34 -12.78 11.77
N PRO A 577 13.10 -12.76 13.09
CA PRO A 577 13.91 -12.00 14.01
C PRO A 577 15.37 -12.44 13.95
N ALA A 578 16.30 -11.53 14.30
CA ALA A 578 17.68 -11.93 14.52
C ALA A 578 17.69 -13.04 15.57
N ALA A 579 18.37 -14.14 15.30
CA ALA A 579 18.59 -15.17 16.31
C ALA A 579 19.28 -14.51 17.52
N ALA A 580 18.67 -14.67 18.70
CA ALA A 580 19.14 -14.10 19.95
C ALA A 580 20.52 -14.64 20.35
#